data_267d0c47204a46b7056207e29e5ee780
#
_entry.id   267d0c47204a46b7056207e29e5ee780
#
_cell.length_a   1.000
_cell.length_b   1.000
_cell.length_c   1.000
_cell.angle_alpha   90.00
_cell.angle_beta   90.00
_cell.angle_gamma   90.00
#
_symmetry.space_group_name_H-M   'P 1'
#
loop_
_entity.id
_entity.type
_entity.pdbx_description
1 polymer ?
#
loop_
_entity_poly.entity_id
_entity_poly.type
_entity_poly.pdbx_seq_one_letter_code
_entity_poly.pdbx_strand_id
1 'polypeptide(L)'
;MNLKRSTILLGIVALIIAGIAACNQAPAKKPADTGTVYYRNLLFSETPWDTERGARQLTPAEAKEVNSYKFTYDESGRLTSVEYVRGDELLSYGSLGGAAKITYEYADNRQIKRFFDKNNEPIESGGVFTAEYSLDEKGVRTGLKFLGRDGQAVENRNKINNYVWRILPDGKLQEKRYNLAGEETVMNPFCPFYELRFTYNDKGYVLDMANYENDSLYNCTAENCGEIGVSYFEFEPNEFGDLLSFSVYNVTGQMSNLYWGWSRRVSTYDENGYVLESALFDQDNEYLGGKSVPVTQYTYDKHGAVIEVRNMNKDRNIINNPENGVAITEYKYDEKGNRTETIRYDKDRVPVTPQS
;
A
#
# COMPACT_ATOMS: atom_id res chain seq x y z
N MET A 1 13.37 82.72 -25.18
CA MET A 1 12.07 82.12 -25.04
C MET A 1 12.28 80.72 -24.49
N ASN A 2 11.71 80.40 -23.40
CA ASN A 2 12.10 79.49 -22.34
C ASN A 2 12.31 78.02 -22.73
N LEU A 3 13.55 77.51 -22.55
CA LEU A 3 13.84 76.07 -22.36
C LEU A 3 13.48 75.62 -20.96
N LYS A 4 12.65 74.61 -20.84
CA LYS A 4 12.48 73.86 -19.58
C LYS A 4 13.32 72.60 -19.70
N ARG A 5 14.28 72.44 -18.82
CA ARG A 5 15.06 71.22 -18.58
C ARG A 5 14.21 70.21 -17.93
N SER A 6 14.05 69.00 -18.53
CA SER A 6 13.51 67.82 -17.88
C SER A 6 14.66 66.95 -17.40
N THR A 7 14.70 66.75 -16.11
CA THR A 7 15.66 65.91 -15.42
C THR A 7 15.22 64.44 -15.58
N ILE A 8 16.05 63.66 -16.25
CA ILE A 8 15.84 62.19 -16.35
C ILE A 8 16.33 61.54 -15.06
N LEU A 9 15.42 61.02 -14.27
CA LEU A 9 15.75 60.18 -13.10
C LEU A 9 16.01 58.75 -13.61
N LEU A 10 17.27 58.32 -13.58
CA LEU A 10 17.64 56.91 -13.78
C LEU A 10 17.23 56.13 -12.52
N GLY A 11 16.12 55.41 -12.61
CA GLY A 11 15.76 54.41 -11.64
C GLY A 11 16.53 53.11 -11.89
N ILE A 12 17.46 52.77 -11.01
CA ILE A 12 18.14 51.48 -10.99
C ILE A 12 17.12 50.47 -10.45
N VAL A 13 16.52 49.65 -11.34
CA VAL A 13 15.76 48.49 -10.96
C VAL A 13 16.74 47.38 -10.61
N ALA A 14 16.99 47.19 -9.33
CA ALA A 14 17.68 46.02 -8.81
C ALA A 14 16.71 44.83 -8.95
N LEU A 15 16.93 43.97 -9.95
CA LEU A 15 16.29 42.66 -10.05
C LEU A 15 16.86 41.80 -8.92
N ILE A 16 16.08 41.66 -7.84
CA ILE A 16 16.31 40.62 -6.86
C ILE A 16 15.84 39.33 -7.51
N ILE A 17 16.78 38.55 -8.04
CA ILE A 17 16.54 37.15 -8.38
C ILE A 17 16.51 36.42 -7.05
N ALA A 18 15.32 36.31 -6.48
CA ALA A 18 15.04 35.32 -5.43
C ALA A 18 15.10 33.95 -6.09
N GLY A 19 16.29 33.34 -6.01
CA GLY A 19 16.43 31.94 -6.33
C GLY A 19 15.51 31.14 -5.41
N ILE A 20 14.43 30.59 -5.97
CA ILE A 20 13.63 29.55 -5.32
C ILE A 20 14.55 28.34 -5.31
N ALA A 21 15.35 28.19 -4.28
CA ALA A 21 15.89 26.90 -3.89
C ALA A 21 14.66 26.08 -3.47
N ALA A 22 14.15 25.27 -4.39
CA ALA A 22 13.27 24.17 -4.04
C ALA A 22 14.09 23.28 -3.10
N CYS A 23 13.97 23.54 -1.80
CA CYS A 23 14.40 22.60 -0.81
C CYS A 23 13.55 21.34 -1.01
N ASN A 24 14.14 20.32 -1.63
CA ASN A 24 13.73 18.94 -1.47
C ASN A 24 13.92 18.58 0.01
N GLN A 25 13.01 19.04 0.85
CA GLN A 25 12.89 18.56 2.20
C GLN A 25 12.23 17.19 2.06
N ALA A 26 12.97 16.15 2.43
CA ALA A 26 12.36 14.91 2.89
C ALA A 26 11.21 15.29 3.81
N PRO A 27 10.05 14.58 3.75
CA PRO A 27 8.86 14.94 4.51
C PRO A 27 9.26 15.25 5.95
N ALA A 28 8.83 16.42 6.45
CA ALA A 28 9.19 16.90 7.77
C ALA A 28 8.96 15.77 8.76
N LYS A 29 10.02 15.34 9.45
CA LYS A 29 9.92 14.36 10.51
C LYS A 29 8.87 14.86 11.48
N LYS A 30 7.71 14.18 11.54
CA LYS A 30 6.78 14.27 12.65
C LYS A 30 7.62 14.16 13.93
N PRO A 31 7.34 14.91 15.01
CA PRO A 31 8.04 14.70 16.28
C PRO A 31 8.10 13.21 16.53
N ALA A 32 9.30 12.70 16.83
CA ALA A 32 9.49 11.26 16.98
C ALA A 32 8.52 10.77 18.06
N ASP A 33 7.54 9.95 17.65
CA ASP A 33 6.71 9.24 18.62
C ASP A 33 7.67 8.38 19.45
N THR A 34 7.59 8.47 20.76
CA THR A 34 8.32 7.60 21.67
C THR A 34 7.33 6.77 22.47
N GLY A 35 7.67 5.52 22.76
CA GLY A 35 6.79 4.62 23.49
C GLY A 35 5.76 3.93 22.59
N THR A 36 4.52 3.83 23.05
CA THR A 36 3.46 3.07 22.38
C THR A 36 2.36 3.99 21.85
N VAL A 37 1.98 3.80 20.58
CA VAL A 37 0.89 4.51 19.91
C VAL A 37 -0.02 3.49 19.23
N TYR A 38 -1.33 3.73 19.27
CA TYR A 38 -2.33 2.85 18.65
C TYR A 38 -2.97 3.54 17.45
N TYR A 39 -3.19 2.76 16.40
CA TYR A 39 -3.87 3.22 15.20
C TYR A 39 -4.96 2.22 14.79
N ARG A 40 -6.05 2.74 14.26
CA ARG A 40 -7.16 1.88 13.80
C ARG A 40 -6.79 1.11 12.53
N ASN A 41 -6.12 1.76 11.59
CA ASN A 41 -5.77 1.20 10.29
C ASN A 41 -4.30 1.40 9.98
N LEU A 42 -3.77 0.61 9.05
CA LEU A 42 -2.50 0.88 8.37
C LEU A 42 -2.74 1.74 7.14
N LEU A 43 -1.80 2.62 6.85
CA LEU A 43 -1.77 3.33 5.58
C LEU A 43 -1.45 2.36 4.44
N PHE A 44 -2.01 2.64 3.28
CA PHE A 44 -1.69 1.91 2.05
C PHE A 44 -0.20 2.08 1.70
N SER A 45 0.40 1.02 1.21
CA SER A 45 1.77 0.94 0.71
C SER A 45 1.83 -0.01 -0.47
N GLU A 46 2.57 0.36 -1.51
CA GLU A 46 2.73 -0.45 -2.73
C GLU A 46 4.14 -1.04 -2.85
N THR A 47 5.09 -0.56 -2.07
CA THR A 47 6.47 -1.03 -2.10
C THR A 47 6.98 -1.36 -0.70
N PRO A 48 7.83 -2.40 -0.54
CA PRO A 48 8.49 -2.65 0.74
C PRO A 48 9.50 -1.56 1.16
N TRP A 49 9.73 -0.54 0.33
CA TRP A 49 10.47 0.66 0.72
C TRP A 49 9.76 1.44 1.82
N ASP A 50 8.44 1.46 1.81
CA ASP A 50 7.65 2.10 2.85
C ASP A 50 7.83 1.40 4.19
N THR A 51 7.92 2.19 5.26
CA THR A 51 7.77 1.69 6.62
C THR A 51 6.29 1.65 6.96
N GLU A 52 5.86 0.68 7.75
CA GLU A 52 4.47 0.64 8.23
C GLU A 52 4.13 1.95 8.93
N ARG A 53 2.99 2.50 8.59
CA ARG A 53 2.45 3.75 9.17
C ARG A 53 0.97 3.54 9.50
N GLY A 54 0.56 4.10 10.63
CA GLY A 54 -0.82 4.03 11.07
C GLY A 54 -1.65 5.23 10.63
N ALA A 55 -2.95 5.01 10.49
CA ALA A 55 -3.96 6.03 10.30
C ALA A 55 -5.00 5.96 11.42
N ARG A 56 -5.59 7.12 11.75
CA ARG A 56 -6.60 7.27 12.81
C ARG A 56 -6.10 6.78 14.16
N GLN A 57 -5.25 7.61 14.74
CA GLN A 57 -4.70 7.36 16.07
C GLN A 57 -5.81 7.19 17.11
N LEU A 58 -5.65 6.20 17.96
CA LEU A 58 -6.55 5.85 19.05
C LEU A 58 -5.90 6.18 20.39
N THR A 59 -6.74 6.51 21.35
CA THR A 59 -6.34 6.49 22.76
C THR A 59 -6.13 5.04 23.23
N PRO A 60 -5.33 4.80 24.28
CA PRO A 60 -5.18 3.45 24.84
C PRO A 60 -6.52 2.84 25.34
N ALA A 61 -7.50 3.66 25.72
CA ALA A 61 -8.81 3.20 26.12
C ALA A 61 -9.63 2.69 24.92
N GLU A 62 -9.65 3.45 23.81
CA GLU A 62 -10.32 3.03 22.57
C GLU A 62 -9.69 1.77 21.98
N ALA A 63 -8.36 1.67 22.01
CA ALA A 63 -7.63 0.50 21.48
C ALA A 63 -7.93 -0.80 22.22
N LYS A 64 -8.45 -0.75 23.45
CA LYS A 64 -8.92 -1.94 24.18
C LYS A 64 -10.22 -2.50 23.62
N GLU A 65 -11.05 -1.62 23.06
CA GLU A 65 -12.40 -1.97 22.62
C GLU A 65 -12.46 -2.40 21.15
N VAL A 66 -11.42 -2.05 20.35
CA VAL A 66 -11.42 -2.30 18.90
C VAL A 66 -10.15 -2.99 18.44
N ASN A 67 -10.25 -3.68 17.30
CA ASN A 67 -9.07 -4.18 16.60
C ASN A 67 -8.23 -2.99 16.15
N SER A 68 -6.94 -3.02 16.44
CA SER A 68 -6.04 -1.91 16.20
C SER A 68 -4.61 -2.37 15.93
N TYR A 69 -3.80 -1.46 15.44
CA TYR A 69 -2.38 -1.67 15.26
C TYR A 69 -1.63 -0.91 16.35
N LYS A 70 -0.89 -1.64 17.18
CA LYS A 70 -0.03 -1.12 18.23
C LYS A 70 1.37 -0.94 17.68
N PHE A 71 1.84 0.30 17.63
CA PHE A 71 3.18 0.69 17.23
C PHE A 71 4.01 0.98 18.45
N THR A 72 5.21 0.42 18.51
CA THR A 72 6.17 0.71 19.57
C THR A 72 7.40 1.36 18.97
N TYR A 73 7.86 2.45 19.59
CA TYR A 73 9.01 3.22 19.18
C TYR A 73 10.06 3.24 20.31
N ASP A 74 11.33 3.22 19.93
CA ASP A 74 12.44 3.39 20.87
C ASP A 74 12.61 4.87 21.27
N GLU A 75 13.55 5.13 22.19
CA GLU A 75 13.86 6.48 22.69
C GLU A 75 14.35 7.44 21.58
N SER A 76 14.84 6.90 20.46
CA SER A 76 15.24 7.66 19.28
C SER A 76 14.07 7.90 18.30
N GLY A 77 12.87 7.43 18.61
CA GLY A 77 11.67 7.52 17.75
C GLY A 77 11.71 6.57 16.55
N ARG A 78 12.51 5.50 16.62
CA ARG A 78 12.53 4.48 15.56
C ARG A 78 11.51 3.39 15.88
N LEU A 79 10.75 2.97 14.88
CA LEU A 79 9.75 1.90 14.99
C LEU A 79 10.43 0.58 15.35
N THR A 80 10.04 -0.03 16.47
CA THR A 80 10.58 -1.32 16.93
C THR A 80 9.60 -2.47 16.81
N SER A 81 8.28 -2.21 16.84
CA SER A 81 7.28 -3.23 16.52
C SER A 81 5.98 -2.65 15.99
N VAL A 82 5.27 -3.46 15.23
CA VAL A 82 3.85 -3.28 14.87
C VAL A 82 3.13 -4.58 15.19
N GLU A 83 2.06 -4.49 15.97
CA GLU A 83 1.28 -5.62 16.44
C GLU A 83 -0.20 -5.39 16.08
N TYR A 84 -0.88 -6.39 15.51
CA TYR A 84 -2.33 -6.35 15.33
C TYR A 84 -3.01 -6.93 16.56
N VAL A 85 -3.76 -6.10 17.28
CA VAL A 85 -4.23 -6.40 18.63
C VAL A 85 -5.68 -6.01 18.86
N ARG A 86 -6.29 -6.64 19.89
CA ARG A 86 -7.45 -6.10 20.62
C ARG A 86 -7.07 -6.06 22.11
N GLY A 87 -6.94 -4.89 22.67
CA GLY A 87 -6.32 -4.73 24.00
C GLY A 87 -4.90 -5.25 24.00
N ASP A 88 -4.64 -6.28 24.81
CA ASP A 88 -3.31 -6.91 24.93
C ASP A 88 -3.20 -8.23 24.15
N GLU A 89 -4.28 -8.69 23.48
CA GLU A 89 -4.31 -9.96 22.75
C GLU A 89 -3.87 -9.77 21.30
N LEU A 90 -2.85 -10.52 20.85
CA LEU A 90 -2.47 -10.57 19.43
C LEU A 90 -3.55 -11.28 18.62
N LEU A 91 -3.91 -10.67 17.49
CA LEU A 91 -4.91 -11.18 16.57
C LEU A 91 -4.27 -11.69 15.28
N SER A 92 -4.92 -12.71 14.69
CA SER A 92 -4.65 -13.12 13.32
C SER A 92 -5.41 -12.25 12.32
N TYR A 93 -5.04 -12.37 11.03
CA TYR A 93 -5.74 -11.73 9.90
C TYR A 93 -5.61 -10.19 9.81
N GLY A 94 -4.61 -9.61 10.46
CA GLY A 94 -4.22 -8.21 10.20
C GLY A 94 -3.51 -8.05 8.85
N SER A 95 -3.36 -6.79 8.43
CA SER A 95 -2.69 -6.43 7.15
C SER A 95 -1.15 -6.42 7.27
N LEU A 96 -0.57 -7.36 8.01
CA LEU A 96 0.89 -7.45 8.26
C LEU A 96 1.54 -8.60 7.47
N GLY A 97 1.06 -8.88 6.24
CA GLY A 97 1.63 -9.93 5.41
C GLY A 97 1.43 -11.36 5.96
N GLY A 98 0.35 -11.58 6.71
CA GLY A 98 0.02 -12.84 7.38
C GLY A 98 0.60 -12.99 8.79
N ALA A 99 1.42 -12.04 9.24
CA ALA A 99 1.90 -11.97 10.61
C ALA A 99 0.88 -11.29 11.53
N ALA A 100 0.90 -11.63 12.82
CA ALA A 100 0.20 -10.89 13.88
C ALA A 100 1.06 -9.76 14.44
N LYS A 101 2.39 -9.92 14.33
CA LYS A 101 3.38 -8.97 14.81
C LYS A 101 4.58 -8.91 13.88
N ILE A 102 5.12 -7.72 13.73
CA ILE A 102 6.39 -7.43 13.06
C ILE A 102 7.31 -6.75 14.06
N THR A 103 8.60 -7.10 14.05
CA THR A 103 9.63 -6.41 14.84
C THR A 103 10.69 -5.81 13.94
N TYR A 104 11.31 -4.73 14.44
CA TYR A 104 12.43 -4.07 13.81
C TYR A 104 13.61 -3.97 14.78
N GLU A 105 14.77 -4.38 14.33
CA GLU A 105 16.05 -4.18 15.01
C GLU A 105 16.94 -3.29 14.15
N TYR A 106 17.73 -2.43 14.77
CA TYR A 106 18.63 -1.52 14.09
C TYR A 106 20.06 -1.78 14.54
N ALA A 107 20.95 -2.04 13.61
CA ALA A 107 22.37 -2.24 13.88
C ALA A 107 23.17 -1.64 12.73
N ASP A 108 24.12 -0.76 13.05
CA ASP A 108 24.88 0.00 12.06
C ASP A 108 23.94 0.70 11.04
N ASN A 109 24.18 0.51 9.73
CA ASN A 109 23.34 1.04 8.66
C ASN A 109 22.33 0.00 8.18
N ARG A 110 21.77 -0.83 9.07
CA ARG A 110 20.79 -1.87 8.73
C ARG A 110 19.56 -1.79 9.63
N GLN A 111 18.44 -2.17 9.04
CA GLN A 111 17.18 -2.42 9.74
C GLN A 111 16.74 -3.86 9.43
N ILE A 112 16.50 -4.64 10.46
CA ILE A 112 16.15 -6.06 10.36
C ILE A 112 14.70 -6.21 10.76
N LYS A 113 13.85 -6.71 9.84
CA LYS A 113 12.43 -6.97 10.05
C LYS A 113 12.19 -8.47 10.20
N ARG A 114 11.42 -8.86 11.23
CA ARG A 114 10.98 -10.25 11.47
C ARG A 114 9.49 -10.33 11.70
N PHE A 115 8.93 -11.52 11.48
CA PHE A 115 7.49 -11.77 11.48
C PHE A 115 7.14 -12.82 12.54
N PHE A 116 6.02 -12.61 13.23
CA PHE A 116 5.55 -13.49 14.28
C PHE A 116 4.05 -13.75 14.15
N ASP A 117 3.63 -14.95 14.55
CA ASP A 117 2.21 -15.31 14.63
C ASP A 117 1.56 -14.73 15.91
N LYS A 118 0.28 -15.05 16.12
CA LYS A 118 -0.47 -14.64 17.31
C LYS A 118 0.01 -15.25 18.62
N ASN A 119 0.78 -16.34 18.58
CA ASN A 119 1.40 -16.96 19.74
C ASN A 119 2.80 -16.40 20.01
N ASN A 120 3.21 -15.37 19.26
CA ASN A 120 4.53 -14.76 19.29
C ASN A 120 5.67 -15.71 18.85
N GLU A 121 5.32 -16.72 18.03
CA GLU A 121 6.30 -17.61 17.43
C GLU A 121 6.80 -17.06 16.09
N PRO A 122 8.10 -17.12 15.80
CA PRO A 122 8.66 -16.63 14.54
C PRO A 122 8.14 -17.43 13.34
N ILE A 123 7.66 -16.72 12.33
CA ILE A 123 7.10 -17.30 11.10
C ILE A 123 7.77 -16.75 9.84
N GLU A 124 7.53 -17.42 8.72
CA GLU A 124 7.79 -16.88 7.39
C GLU A 124 6.59 -16.07 6.89
N SER A 125 6.88 -14.93 6.28
CA SER A 125 5.91 -14.11 5.55
C SER A 125 6.29 -14.08 4.08
N GLY A 126 5.40 -14.59 3.20
CA GLY A 126 5.67 -14.61 1.75
C GLY A 126 6.89 -15.45 1.32
N GLY A 127 7.31 -16.45 2.11
CA GLY A 127 8.52 -17.25 1.86
C GLY A 127 9.80 -16.64 2.46
N VAL A 128 9.67 -15.58 3.26
CA VAL A 128 10.79 -14.84 3.85
C VAL A 128 10.73 -14.94 5.37
N PHE A 129 11.84 -15.32 6.00
CA PHE A 129 11.95 -15.35 7.46
C PHE A 129 12.48 -14.03 8.02
N THR A 130 13.44 -13.41 7.34
CA THR A 130 14.02 -12.11 7.71
C THR A 130 14.12 -11.21 6.48
N ALA A 131 13.70 -9.95 6.63
CA ALA A 131 13.93 -8.89 5.66
C ALA A 131 14.99 -7.92 6.21
N GLU A 132 16.16 -7.87 5.58
CA GLU A 132 17.28 -7.02 5.97
C GLU A 132 17.37 -5.81 5.04
N TYR A 133 17.11 -4.61 5.56
CA TYR A 133 17.20 -3.36 4.82
C TYR A 133 18.58 -2.72 5.01
N SER A 134 19.13 -2.17 3.92
CA SER A 134 20.28 -1.27 3.96
C SER A 134 19.77 0.16 4.11
N LEU A 135 20.42 0.94 4.97
CA LEU A 135 20.09 2.35 5.22
C LEU A 135 21.25 3.25 4.81
N ASP A 136 20.94 4.43 4.30
CA ASP A 136 21.93 5.49 4.12
C ASP A 136 22.25 6.21 5.46
N GLU A 137 23.14 7.19 5.42
CA GLU A 137 23.54 8.00 6.60
C GLU A 137 22.38 8.79 7.22
N LYS A 138 21.27 8.99 6.46
CA LYS A 138 20.06 9.66 6.94
C LYS A 138 19.00 8.68 7.46
N GLY A 139 19.28 7.37 7.39
CA GLY A 139 18.35 6.31 7.78
C GLY A 139 17.30 5.98 6.71
N VAL A 140 17.51 6.42 5.46
CA VAL A 140 16.62 6.10 4.33
C VAL A 140 16.97 4.72 3.79
N ARG A 141 15.97 3.91 3.50
CA ARG A 141 16.15 2.57 2.90
C ARG A 141 16.70 2.71 1.47
N THR A 142 17.82 2.05 1.20
CA THR A 142 18.49 2.01 -0.11
C THR A 142 18.49 0.62 -0.73
N GLY A 143 18.22 -0.41 0.06
CA GLY A 143 18.14 -1.79 -0.39
C GLY A 143 17.40 -2.66 0.60
N LEU A 144 17.01 -3.85 0.13
CA LEU A 144 16.39 -4.91 0.92
C LEU A 144 16.91 -6.24 0.41
N LYS A 145 17.21 -7.15 1.36
CA LYS A 145 17.59 -8.53 1.07
C LYS A 145 16.75 -9.48 1.91
N PHE A 146 16.32 -10.57 1.29
CA PHE A 146 15.54 -11.61 1.96
C PHE A 146 16.40 -12.78 2.40
N LEU A 147 16.17 -13.22 3.64
CA LEU A 147 16.89 -14.34 4.24
C LEU A 147 15.90 -15.39 4.76
N GLY A 148 16.29 -16.65 4.63
CA GLY A 148 15.61 -17.80 5.22
C GLY A 148 15.88 -17.94 6.72
N ARG A 149 15.30 -18.97 7.32
CA ARG A 149 15.47 -19.30 8.75
C ARG A 149 16.92 -19.64 9.12
N ASP A 150 17.69 -20.17 8.19
CA ASP A 150 19.11 -20.50 8.33
C ASP A 150 20.04 -19.29 8.08
N GLY A 151 19.47 -18.11 7.79
CA GLY A 151 20.21 -16.89 7.47
C GLY A 151 20.77 -16.86 6.04
N GLN A 152 20.50 -17.86 5.21
CA GLN A 152 20.90 -17.85 3.80
C GLN A 152 19.96 -16.98 2.99
N ALA A 153 20.46 -16.44 1.86
CA ALA A 153 19.66 -15.66 0.95
C ALA A 153 18.55 -16.54 0.31
N VAL A 154 17.33 -16.01 0.28
CA VAL A 154 16.16 -16.69 -0.31
C VAL A 154 15.40 -15.77 -1.24
N GLU A 155 14.56 -16.34 -2.08
CA GLU A 155 13.59 -15.62 -2.89
C GLU A 155 12.21 -15.64 -2.20
N ASN A 156 11.50 -14.52 -2.30
CA ASN A 156 10.09 -14.49 -1.92
C ASN A 156 9.23 -15.26 -2.95
N ARG A 157 7.90 -15.28 -2.75
CA ARG A 157 6.95 -15.97 -3.66
C ARG A 157 6.98 -15.44 -5.09
N ASN A 158 7.45 -14.20 -5.31
CA ASN A 158 7.58 -13.57 -6.63
C ASN A 158 8.98 -13.74 -7.26
N LYS A 159 9.80 -14.65 -6.72
CA LYS A 159 11.17 -14.89 -7.19
C LYS A 159 12.11 -13.69 -7.04
N ILE A 160 11.85 -12.84 -6.06
CA ILE A 160 12.69 -11.68 -5.72
C ILE A 160 13.53 -12.04 -4.50
N ASN A 161 14.85 -11.86 -4.60
CA ASN A 161 15.76 -11.93 -3.45
C ASN A 161 16.05 -10.56 -2.86
N ASN A 162 16.29 -9.54 -3.70
CA ASN A 162 16.64 -8.22 -3.23
C ASN A 162 16.02 -7.09 -4.05
N TYR A 163 15.91 -5.93 -3.38
CA TYR A 163 15.50 -4.64 -3.94
C TYR A 163 16.64 -3.65 -3.86
N VAL A 164 16.70 -2.75 -4.84
CA VAL A 164 17.57 -1.58 -4.83
C VAL A 164 16.72 -0.35 -5.07
N TRP A 165 16.87 0.66 -4.20
CA TRP A 165 16.14 1.92 -4.28
C TRP A 165 17.06 3.12 -4.43
N ARG A 166 16.59 4.11 -5.18
CA ARG A 166 17.25 5.42 -5.33
C ARG A 166 16.20 6.51 -5.39
N ILE A 167 16.47 7.62 -4.73
CA ILE A 167 15.71 8.86 -4.95
C ILE A 167 16.33 9.57 -6.16
N LEU A 168 15.54 9.75 -7.19
CA LEU A 168 15.96 10.42 -8.43
C LEU A 168 15.99 11.95 -8.24
N PRO A 169 16.69 12.72 -9.14
CA PRO A 169 16.75 14.20 -9.04
C PRO A 169 15.40 14.90 -9.10
N ASP A 170 14.39 14.28 -9.74
CA ASP A 170 13.00 14.76 -9.80
C ASP A 170 12.17 14.40 -8.56
N GLY A 171 12.77 13.75 -7.55
CA GLY A 171 12.15 13.34 -6.30
C GLY A 171 11.42 12.01 -6.34
N LYS A 172 11.36 11.33 -7.48
CA LYS A 172 10.74 10.00 -7.58
C LYS A 172 11.60 8.93 -6.94
N LEU A 173 10.95 7.95 -6.34
CA LEU A 173 11.60 6.73 -5.86
C LEU A 173 11.73 5.74 -7.02
N GLN A 174 12.95 5.43 -7.43
CA GLN A 174 13.25 4.33 -8.36
C GLN A 174 13.40 3.02 -7.58
N GLU A 175 12.78 1.95 -8.06
CA GLU A 175 12.88 0.60 -7.52
C GLU A 175 13.27 -0.38 -8.62
N LYS A 176 14.30 -1.20 -8.35
CA LYS A 176 14.67 -2.37 -9.13
C LYS A 176 14.75 -3.60 -8.24
N ARG A 177 14.51 -4.78 -8.80
CA ARG A 177 14.48 -6.06 -8.10
C ARG A 177 15.35 -7.07 -8.80
N TYR A 178 15.93 -7.98 -8.01
CA TYR A 178 16.84 -9.01 -8.51
C TYR A 178 16.51 -10.35 -7.86
N ASN A 179 16.69 -11.42 -8.62
CA ASN A 179 16.60 -12.80 -8.13
C ASN A 179 17.90 -13.24 -7.44
N LEU A 180 17.96 -14.49 -6.97
CA LEU A 180 19.17 -15.06 -6.35
C LEU A 180 20.38 -15.14 -7.30
N ALA A 181 20.14 -15.26 -8.61
CA ALA A 181 21.20 -15.26 -9.60
C ALA A 181 21.76 -13.85 -9.89
N GLY A 182 21.17 -12.80 -9.32
CA GLY A 182 21.55 -11.42 -9.56
C GLY A 182 20.98 -10.85 -10.86
N GLU A 183 20.00 -11.50 -11.45
CA GLU A 183 19.32 -11.06 -12.65
C GLU A 183 18.17 -10.11 -12.27
N GLU A 184 17.97 -9.04 -13.05
CA GLU A 184 16.80 -8.17 -12.90
C GLU A 184 15.53 -8.99 -13.05
N THR A 185 14.55 -8.76 -12.17
CA THR A 185 13.28 -9.47 -12.17
C THR A 185 12.09 -8.54 -12.07
N VAL A 186 10.94 -9.03 -12.47
CA VAL A 186 9.67 -8.30 -12.48
C VAL A 186 9.09 -8.17 -11.08
N MET A 187 8.15 -7.23 -10.91
CA MET A 187 7.44 -7.02 -9.64
C MET A 187 6.71 -8.30 -9.21
N ASN A 188 5.96 -8.88 -10.11
CA ASN A 188 5.33 -10.19 -9.98
C ASN A 188 4.95 -10.69 -11.40
N PRO A 189 4.57 -11.96 -11.57
CA PRO A 189 4.23 -12.51 -12.89
C PRO A 189 3.11 -11.78 -13.63
N PHE A 190 2.24 -11.08 -12.89
CA PHE A 190 1.10 -10.35 -13.44
C PHE A 190 1.41 -8.86 -13.71
N CYS A 191 2.49 -8.35 -13.13
CA CYS A 191 3.02 -7.01 -13.39
C CYS A 191 4.50 -7.14 -13.80
N PRO A 192 4.78 -7.42 -15.07
CA PRO A 192 6.13 -7.70 -15.56
C PRO A 192 6.97 -6.43 -15.73
N PHE A 193 6.93 -5.57 -14.71
CA PHE A 193 7.68 -4.33 -14.66
C PHE A 193 9.04 -4.56 -14.02
N TYR A 194 10.12 -4.20 -14.72
CA TYR A 194 11.50 -4.34 -14.24
C TYR A 194 11.96 -3.14 -13.43
N GLU A 195 11.74 -1.92 -13.93
CA GLU A 195 11.99 -0.69 -13.19
C GLU A 195 10.68 0.01 -12.86
N LEU A 196 10.47 0.31 -11.58
CA LEU A 196 9.35 1.09 -11.12
C LEU A 196 9.82 2.46 -10.64
N ARG A 197 9.00 3.48 -10.87
CA ARG A 197 9.15 4.79 -10.24
C ARG A 197 7.86 5.17 -9.55
N PHE A 198 8.01 5.61 -8.31
CA PHE A 198 6.89 6.01 -7.45
C PHE A 198 6.93 7.51 -7.19
N THR A 199 5.76 8.12 -7.19
CA THR A 199 5.57 9.51 -6.76
C THR A 199 4.77 9.52 -5.47
N TYR A 200 5.17 10.39 -4.55
CA TYR A 200 4.50 10.58 -3.27
C TYR A 200 4.06 12.03 -3.10
N ASN A 201 2.97 12.26 -2.37
CA ASN A 201 2.60 13.61 -1.95
C ASN A 201 3.39 14.05 -0.70
N ASP A 202 3.16 15.29 -0.25
CA ASP A 202 3.84 15.89 0.91
C ASP A 202 3.57 15.13 2.23
N LYS A 203 2.49 14.34 2.31
CA LYS A 203 2.19 13.46 3.45
C LYS A 203 2.86 12.10 3.33
N GLY A 204 3.57 11.84 2.22
CA GLY A 204 4.21 10.58 1.91
C GLY A 204 3.21 9.48 1.53
N TYR A 205 2.04 9.83 1.02
CA TYR A 205 1.12 8.85 0.41
C TYR A 205 1.50 8.66 -1.05
N VAL A 206 1.54 7.40 -1.51
CA VAL A 206 1.84 7.09 -2.91
C VAL A 206 0.72 7.61 -3.81
N LEU A 207 1.11 8.28 -4.91
CA LEU A 207 0.19 8.83 -5.91
C LEU A 207 0.24 8.06 -7.22
N ASP A 208 1.41 7.57 -7.61
CA ASP A 208 1.56 6.73 -8.79
C ASP A 208 2.70 5.72 -8.63
N MET A 209 2.58 4.65 -9.41
CA MET A 209 3.60 3.64 -9.66
C MET A 209 3.70 3.43 -11.16
N ALA A 210 4.82 3.78 -11.76
CA ALA A 210 5.00 3.77 -13.19
C ALA A 210 6.15 2.86 -13.64
N ASN A 211 5.94 2.16 -14.77
CA ASN A 211 6.91 1.29 -15.39
C ASN A 211 7.82 2.07 -16.33
N TYR A 212 9.12 1.95 -16.12
CA TYR A 212 10.14 2.65 -16.93
C TYR A 212 11.12 1.68 -17.58
N GLU A 213 11.55 2.05 -18.77
CA GLU A 213 12.67 1.44 -19.46
C GLU A 213 13.49 2.54 -20.15
N ASN A 214 14.83 2.53 -19.98
CA ASN A 214 15.73 3.53 -20.56
C ASN A 214 15.29 4.99 -20.31
N ASP A 215 14.91 5.31 -19.09
CA ASP A 215 14.42 6.61 -18.64
C ASP A 215 13.11 7.10 -19.30
N SER A 216 12.43 6.26 -20.04
CA SER A 216 11.15 6.55 -20.64
C SER A 216 10.03 5.70 -20.03
N LEU A 217 8.84 6.29 -19.93
CA LEU A 217 7.64 5.53 -19.57
C LEU A 217 7.46 4.40 -20.58
N TYR A 218 7.37 3.17 -20.10
CA TYR A 218 7.35 1.98 -20.91
C TYR A 218 5.97 1.37 -21.01
N ASN A 219 5.54 1.07 -22.25
CA ASN A 219 4.27 0.43 -22.49
C ASN A 219 4.44 -1.09 -22.52
N CYS A 220 3.87 -1.73 -21.51
CA CYS A 220 3.75 -3.18 -21.48
C CYS A 220 2.61 -3.62 -22.41
N THR A 221 2.94 -4.23 -23.54
CA THR A 221 1.98 -4.74 -24.52
C THR A 221 1.93 -6.27 -24.49
N ALA A 222 0.96 -6.86 -25.18
CA ALA A 222 0.87 -8.31 -25.37
C ALA A 222 2.13 -8.92 -25.99
N GLU A 223 2.88 -8.14 -26.78
CA GLU A 223 4.08 -8.61 -27.48
C GLU A 223 5.31 -8.66 -26.58
N ASN A 224 5.42 -7.74 -25.59
CA ASN A 224 6.63 -7.58 -24.78
C ASN A 224 6.45 -7.91 -23.29
N CYS A 225 5.25 -7.90 -22.77
CA CYS A 225 4.93 -8.13 -21.37
C CYS A 225 3.76 -9.13 -21.15
N GLY A 226 3.41 -9.92 -22.16
CA GLY A 226 2.20 -10.73 -22.10
C GLY A 226 0.94 -9.88 -22.35
N GLU A 227 -0.16 -10.12 -21.67
CA GLU A 227 -1.45 -9.51 -22.00
C GLU A 227 -1.68 -8.11 -21.39
N ILE A 228 -0.64 -7.41 -20.91
CA ILE A 228 -0.81 -6.21 -20.12
C ILE A 228 -0.48 -4.95 -20.91
N GLY A 229 -1.47 -4.24 -21.42
CA GLY A 229 -1.31 -2.93 -22.08
C GLY A 229 -1.21 -1.77 -21.09
N VAL A 230 -0.32 -1.88 -20.06
CA VAL A 230 -0.26 -0.96 -18.91
C VAL A 230 1.10 -0.32 -18.79
N SER A 231 1.12 0.96 -18.45
CA SER A 231 2.34 1.72 -18.16
C SER A 231 2.41 2.20 -16.73
N TYR A 232 1.30 2.55 -16.13
CA TYR A 232 1.30 3.07 -14.76
C TYR A 232 -0.04 2.87 -14.05
N PHE A 233 0.04 2.97 -12.74
CA PHE A 233 -1.07 2.95 -11.81
C PHE A 233 -1.16 4.28 -11.08
N GLU A 234 -2.37 4.82 -10.94
CA GLU A 234 -2.65 5.98 -10.09
C GLU A 234 -3.38 5.56 -8.83
N PHE A 235 -3.03 6.19 -7.74
CA PHE A 235 -3.60 6.02 -6.41
C PHE A 235 -4.14 7.36 -5.93
N GLU A 236 -5.39 7.40 -5.54
CA GLU A 236 -6.04 8.59 -5.00
C GLU A 236 -6.29 8.41 -3.49
N PRO A 237 -5.37 8.87 -2.62
CA PRO A 237 -5.58 8.83 -1.20
C PRO A 237 -6.44 10.03 -0.74
N ASN A 238 -7.27 9.83 0.28
CA ASN A 238 -7.92 10.94 0.97
C ASN A 238 -6.95 11.62 1.97
N GLU A 239 -7.45 12.57 2.75
CA GLU A 239 -6.65 13.29 3.74
C GLU A 239 -6.07 12.41 4.86
N PHE A 240 -6.67 11.25 5.13
CA PHE A 240 -6.24 10.26 6.12
C PHE A 240 -5.34 9.17 5.52
N GLY A 241 -5.19 9.13 4.19
CA GLY A 241 -4.42 8.14 3.46
C GLY A 241 -5.21 6.88 3.08
N ASP A 242 -6.55 6.88 3.23
CA ASP A 242 -7.37 5.79 2.69
C ASP A 242 -7.42 5.90 1.17
N LEU A 243 -7.28 4.77 0.51
CA LEU A 243 -7.23 4.69 -0.95
C LEU A 243 -8.64 4.76 -1.56
N LEU A 244 -9.04 5.97 -1.97
CA LEU A 244 -10.35 6.22 -2.60
C LEU A 244 -10.45 5.57 -3.97
N SER A 245 -9.40 5.65 -4.78
CA SER A 245 -9.36 4.98 -6.07
C SER A 245 -7.99 4.46 -6.43
N PHE A 246 -7.99 3.42 -7.25
CA PHE A 246 -6.85 2.81 -7.90
C PHE A 246 -7.20 2.67 -9.38
N SER A 247 -6.41 3.26 -10.26
CA SER A 247 -6.67 3.29 -11.70
C SER A 247 -5.44 2.86 -12.49
N VAL A 248 -5.68 2.28 -13.66
CA VAL A 248 -4.65 1.66 -14.51
C VAL A 248 -4.65 2.34 -15.87
N TYR A 249 -3.47 2.72 -16.35
CA TYR A 249 -3.31 3.48 -17.58
C TYR A 249 -2.23 2.89 -18.50
N ASN A 250 -2.45 3.07 -19.80
CA ASN A 250 -1.45 2.82 -20.82
C ASN A 250 -0.51 4.03 -20.99
N VAL A 251 0.48 3.92 -21.87
CA VAL A 251 1.49 4.96 -22.14
C VAL A 251 0.89 6.28 -22.67
N THR A 252 -0.31 6.24 -23.26
CA THR A 252 -1.00 7.43 -23.79
C THR A 252 -1.90 8.11 -22.75
N GLY A 253 -1.96 7.61 -21.53
CA GLY A 253 -2.81 8.12 -20.46
C GLY A 253 -4.29 7.71 -20.58
N GLN A 254 -4.58 6.68 -21.37
CA GLN A 254 -5.93 6.10 -21.44
C GLN A 254 -6.04 4.97 -20.43
N MET A 255 -7.20 4.83 -19.78
CA MET A 255 -7.49 3.68 -18.93
C MET A 255 -7.36 2.38 -19.72
N SER A 256 -6.84 1.36 -19.09
CA SER A 256 -6.60 0.05 -19.70
C SER A 256 -7.00 -1.06 -18.74
N ASN A 257 -7.80 -2.00 -19.19
CA ASN A 257 -8.13 -3.18 -18.40
C ASN A 257 -6.91 -4.06 -18.24
N LEU A 258 -6.65 -4.51 -17.02
CA LEU A 258 -5.69 -5.58 -16.76
C LEU A 258 -6.32 -6.95 -17.02
N TYR A 259 -5.52 -8.02 -16.92
CA TYR A 259 -5.95 -9.41 -17.07
C TYR A 259 -7.13 -9.78 -16.16
N TRP A 260 -7.33 -9.10 -15.03
CA TRP A 260 -8.49 -9.27 -14.16
C TRP A 260 -9.77 -8.61 -14.67
N GLY A 261 -9.74 -7.93 -15.83
CA GLY A 261 -10.88 -7.43 -16.56
C GLY A 261 -11.36 -6.01 -16.20
N TRP A 262 -10.74 -5.35 -15.20
CA TRP A 262 -11.09 -3.98 -14.81
C TRP A 262 -9.86 -3.05 -14.84
N SER A 263 -10.12 -1.75 -14.98
CA SER A 263 -9.11 -0.69 -15.02
C SER A 263 -9.18 0.26 -13.83
N ARG A 264 -10.30 0.29 -13.11
CA ARG A 264 -10.46 1.19 -11.96
C ARG A 264 -11.23 0.51 -10.84
N ARG A 265 -10.74 0.70 -9.61
CA ARG A 265 -11.44 0.37 -8.37
C ARG A 265 -11.68 1.63 -7.57
N VAL A 266 -12.91 1.84 -7.10
CA VAL A 266 -13.30 2.95 -6.22
C VAL A 266 -13.78 2.38 -4.90
N SER A 267 -13.32 2.92 -3.78
CA SER A 267 -13.72 2.49 -2.45
C SER A 267 -14.32 3.66 -1.65
N THR A 268 -15.36 3.36 -0.89
CA THR A 268 -15.92 4.29 0.09
C THR A 268 -15.62 3.79 1.49
N TYR A 269 -15.52 4.72 2.43
CA TYR A 269 -15.11 4.45 3.80
C TYR A 269 -16.09 5.08 4.78
N ASP A 270 -16.20 4.51 5.97
CA ASP A 270 -16.84 5.17 7.09
C ASP A 270 -15.89 6.18 7.77
N GLU A 271 -16.38 6.86 8.80
CA GLU A 271 -15.60 7.83 9.59
C GLU A 271 -14.38 7.22 10.30
N ASN A 272 -14.42 5.90 10.56
CA ASN A 272 -13.36 5.14 11.18
C ASN A 272 -12.33 4.61 10.15
N GLY A 273 -12.56 4.78 8.85
CA GLY A 273 -11.71 4.29 7.78
C GLY A 273 -11.90 2.81 7.45
N TYR A 274 -13.02 2.25 7.80
CA TYR A 274 -13.40 0.93 7.33
C TYR A 274 -14.04 1.04 5.95
N VAL A 275 -13.63 0.17 5.03
CA VAL A 275 -14.19 0.12 3.67
C VAL A 275 -15.66 -0.29 3.74
N LEU A 276 -16.58 0.57 3.33
CA LEU A 276 -18.00 0.23 3.24
C LEU A 276 -18.33 -0.48 1.94
N GLU A 277 -17.74 -0.02 0.85
CA GLU A 277 -18.00 -0.54 -0.48
C GLU A 277 -16.76 -0.41 -1.36
N SER A 278 -16.57 -1.37 -2.25
CA SER A 278 -15.58 -1.32 -3.33
C SER A 278 -16.27 -1.61 -4.66
N ALA A 279 -16.13 -0.72 -5.63
CA ALA A 279 -16.71 -0.82 -6.95
C ALA A 279 -15.64 -0.94 -8.03
N LEU A 280 -15.87 -1.77 -9.04
CA LEU A 280 -14.96 -2.04 -10.16
C LEU A 280 -15.55 -1.49 -11.47
N PHE A 281 -14.69 -0.85 -12.24
CA PHE A 281 -15.03 -0.24 -13.53
C PHE A 281 -14.06 -0.74 -14.62
N ASP A 282 -14.56 -0.81 -15.84
CA ASP A 282 -13.76 -1.10 -17.01
C ASP A 282 -13.05 0.16 -17.56
N GLN A 283 -12.35 0.01 -18.67
CA GLN A 283 -11.62 1.09 -19.34
C GLN A 283 -12.51 2.21 -19.89
N ASP A 284 -13.80 1.95 -20.09
CA ASP A 284 -14.78 2.93 -20.52
C ASP A 284 -15.47 3.61 -19.32
N ASN A 285 -14.98 3.32 -18.10
CA ASN A 285 -15.50 3.79 -16.81
C ASN A 285 -16.97 3.36 -16.56
N GLU A 286 -17.35 2.24 -17.13
CA GLU A 286 -18.64 1.59 -16.86
C GLU A 286 -18.45 0.52 -15.77
N TYR A 287 -19.50 0.29 -14.96
CA TYR A 287 -19.46 -0.79 -13.97
C TYR A 287 -19.13 -2.11 -14.63
N LEU A 288 -18.20 -2.84 -14.03
CA LEU A 288 -17.81 -4.15 -14.53
C LEU A 288 -19.05 -5.06 -14.66
N GLY A 289 -19.15 -5.73 -15.79
CA GLY A 289 -20.29 -6.58 -16.14
C GLY A 289 -19.88 -8.04 -16.39
N GLY A 290 -20.85 -8.82 -16.89
CA GLY A 290 -20.60 -10.18 -17.36
C GLY A 290 -20.28 -11.17 -16.24
N LYS A 291 -19.08 -11.73 -16.24
CA LYS A 291 -18.64 -12.78 -15.29
C LYS A 291 -18.07 -12.23 -13.97
N SER A 292 -18.10 -10.92 -13.76
CA SER A 292 -17.49 -10.27 -12.62
C SER A 292 -18.52 -9.74 -11.63
N VAL A 293 -18.08 -9.54 -10.38
CA VAL A 293 -18.84 -8.86 -9.34
C VAL A 293 -18.45 -7.38 -9.36
N PRO A 294 -19.32 -6.46 -9.82
CA PRO A 294 -18.95 -5.05 -9.93
C PRO A 294 -18.88 -4.33 -8.60
N VAL A 295 -19.58 -4.79 -7.58
CA VAL A 295 -19.63 -4.11 -6.28
C VAL A 295 -19.53 -5.13 -5.15
N THR A 296 -18.65 -4.83 -4.17
CA THR A 296 -18.54 -5.59 -2.93
C THR A 296 -18.81 -4.67 -1.76
N GLN A 297 -19.70 -5.07 -0.86
CA GLN A 297 -20.05 -4.34 0.36
C GLN A 297 -19.56 -5.08 1.59
N TYR A 298 -19.13 -4.32 2.61
CA TYR A 298 -18.58 -4.85 3.85
C TYR A 298 -19.40 -4.38 5.05
N THR A 299 -19.58 -5.27 6.02
CA THR A 299 -20.20 -4.97 7.31
C THR A 299 -19.25 -5.37 8.43
N TYR A 300 -19.16 -4.54 9.44
CA TYR A 300 -18.25 -4.70 10.58
C TYR A 300 -19.02 -4.85 11.88
N ASP A 301 -18.41 -5.55 12.84
CA ASP A 301 -18.88 -5.54 14.23
C ASP A 301 -18.41 -4.27 14.96
N LYS A 302 -18.83 -4.13 16.21
CA LYS A 302 -18.44 -3.01 17.07
C LYS A 302 -16.93 -2.90 17.32
N HIS A 303 -16.18 -3.97 17.07
CA HIS A 303 -14.74 -4.04 17.27
C HIS A 303 -13.95 -3.77 15.98
N GLY A 304 -14.64 -3.56 14.84
CA GLY A 304 -14.01 -3.35 13.54
C GLY A 304 -13.59 -4.64 12.82
N ALA A 305 -14.09 -5.80 13.24
CA ALA A 305 -13.92 -7.03 12.49
C ALA A 305 -14.97 -7.14 11.39
N VAL A 306 -14.57 -7.53 10.18
CA VAL A 306 -15.52 -7.79 9.08
C VAL A 306 -16.38 -9.00 9.43
N ILE A 307 -17.70 -8.80 9.56
CA ILE A 307 -18.65 -9.89 9.86
C ILE A 307 -19.41 -10.39 8.64
N GLU A 308 -19.55 -9.55 7.62
CA GLU A 308 -20.24 -9.94 6.38
C GLU A 308 -19.63 -9.22 5.17
N VAL A 309 -19.52 -9.96 4.07
CA VAL A 309 -19.16 -9.45 2.74
C VAL A 309 -20.25 -9.85 1.76
N ARG A 310 -20.76 -8.90 0.98
CA ARG A 310 -21.82 -9.11 -0.02
C ARG A 310 -21.34 -8.76 -1.42
N ASN A 311 -21.63 -9.64 -2.36
CA ASN A 311 -21.43 -9.42 -3.78
C ASN A 311 -22.70 -8.81 -4.38
N MET A 312 -22.57 -7.69 -5.09
CA MET A 312 -23.70 -6.93 -5.62
C MET A 312 -23.51 -6.57 -7.08
N ASN A 313 -24.61 -6.33 -7.78
CA ASN A 313 -24.61 -5.69 -9.08
C ASN A 313 -24.50 -4.16 -8.95
N LYS A 314 -24.47 -3.43 -10.08
CA LYS A 314 -24.40 -1.97 -10.12
C LYS A 314 -25.56 -1.27 -9.40
N ASP A 315 -26.73 -1.91 -9.32
CA ASP A 315 -27.93 -1.38 -8.67
C ASP A 315 -28.02 -1.75 -7.19
N ARG A 316 -26.97 -2.33 -6.62
CA ARG A 316 -26.84 -2.79 -5.22
C ARG A 316 -27.79 -3.95 -4.88
N ASN A 317 -28.23 -4.74 -5.86
CA ASN A 317 -28.89 -6.01 -5.59
C ASN A 317 -27.85 -7.11 -5.38
N ILE A 318 -28.08 -7.97 -4.38
CA ILE A 318 -27.19 -9.10 -4.09
C ILE A 318 -27.22 -10.08 -5.27
N ILE A 319 -26.05 -10.50 -5.74
CA ILE A 319 -25.87 -11.45 -6.83
C ILE A 319 -24.90 -12.56 -6.44
N ASN A 320 -25.08 -13.73 -7.04
CA ASN A 320 -24.07 -14.78 -6.97
C ASN A 320 -22.85 -14.37 -7.80
N ASN A 321 -21.65 -14.56 -7.23
CA ASN A 321 -20.42 -14.48 -8.00
C ASN A 321 -20.47 -15.56 -9.10
N PRO A 322 -20.36 -15.19 -10.38
CA PRO A 322 -20.50 -16.13 -11.50
C PRO A 322 -19.48 -17.27 -11.51
N GLU A 323 -18.31 -17.08 -10.87
CA GLU A 323 -17.23 -18.07 -10.85
C GLU A 323 -17.42 -19.14 -9.80
N ASN A 324 -17.97 -18.80 -8.62
CA ASN A 324 -18.01 -19.70 -7.49
C ASN A 324 -19.38 -19.82 -6.79
N GLY A 325 -20.40 -19.09 -7.30
CA GLY A 325 -21.75 -19.12 -6.78
C GLY A 325 -21.97 -18.40 -5.45
N VAL A 326 -20.93 -17.82 -4.85
CA VAL A 326 -21.00 -17.13 -3.56
C VAL A 326 -21.55 -15.72 -3.74
N ALA A 327 -22.59 -15.38 -2.96
CA ALA A 327 -23.15 -14.04 -2.88
C ALA A 327 -22.81 -13.36 -1.56
N ILE A 328 -22.82 -14.12 -0.46
CA ILE A 328 -22.60 -13.61 0.88
C ILE A 328 -21.56 -14.47 1.57
N THR A 329 -20.60 -13.84 2.24
CA THR A 329 -19.66 -14.51 3.13
C THR A 329 -19.82 -13.94 4.54
N GLU A 330 -20.10 -14.77 5.51
CA GLU A 330 -20.19 -14.42 6.94
C GLU A 330 -18.97 -14.95 7.69
N TYR A 331 -18.48 -14.15 8.64
CA TYR A 331 -17.38 -14.50 9.52
C TYR A 331 -17.84 -14.47 10.97
N LYS A 332 -17.45 -15.49 11.74
CA LYS A 332 -17.67 -15.54 13.18
C LYS A 332 -16.35 -15.46 13.93
N TYR A 333 -16.39 -14.86 15.09
CA TYR A 333 -15.22 -14.61 15.93
C TYR A 333 -15.49 -15.11 17.35
N ASP A 334 -14.42 -15.53 18.04
CA ASP A 334 -14.45 -15.79 19.48
C ASP A 334 -14.40 -14.46 20.26
N GLU A 335 -14.52 -14.54 21.59
CA GLU A 335 -14.46 -13.38 22.47
C GLU A 335 -13.13 -12.62 22.39
N LYS A 336 -12.06 -13.31 22.02
CA LYS A 336 -10.72 -12.71 21.81
C LYS A 336 -10.55 -12.02 20.47
N GLY A 337 -11.50 -12.20 19.53
CA GLY A 337 -11.45 -11.66 18.18
C GLY A 337 -10.76 -12.55 17.15
N ASN A 338 -10.49 -13.81 17.45
CA ASN A 338 -10.01 -14.76 16.45
C ASN A 338 -11.18 -15.29 15.62
N ARG A 339 -11.00 -15.31 14.29
CA ARG A 339 -12.00 -15.87 13.41
C ARG A 339 -12.12 -17.38 13.61
N THR A 340 -13.33 -17.84 13.94
CA THR A 340 -13.64 -19.24 14.23
C THR A 340 -14.33 -19.94 13.07
N GLU A 341 -15.11 -19.21 12.27
CA GLU A 341 -15.89 -19.78 11.19
C GLU A 341 -15.98 -18.84 9.98
N THR A 342 -16.06 -19.41 8.79
CA THR A 342 -16.38 -18.73 7.54
C THR A 342 -17.49 -19.49 6.85
N ILE A 343 -18.66 -18.88 6.69
CA ILE A 343 -19.83 -19.47 6.06
C ILE A 343 -20.10 -18.71 4.77
N ARG A 344 -20.40 -19.43 3.69
CA ARG A 344 -20.69 -18.87 2.39
C ARG A 344 -22.09 -19.24 1.95
N TYR A 345 -22.77 -18.28 1.35
CA TYR A 345 -24.14 -18.45 0.89
C TYR A 345 -24.29 -17.92 -0.55
N ASP A 346 -25.26 -18.46 -1.26
CA ASP A 346 -25.78 -17.84 -2.47
C ASP A 346 -26.69 -16.63 -2.15
N LYS A 347 -27.24 -15.98 -3.18
CA LYS A 347 -28.13 -14.82 -3.04
C LYS A 347 -29.41 -15.09 -2.26
N ASP A 348 -29.86 -16.36 -2.20
CA ASP A 348 -31.07 -16.81 -1.52
C ASP A 348 -30.75 -17.36 -0.11
N ARG A 349 -29.52 -17.14 0.39
CA ARG A 349 -28.96 -17.61 1.66
C ARG A 349 -28.94 -19.13 1.79
N VAL A 350 -28.79 -19.86 0.68
CA VAL A 350 -28.51 -21.30 0.71
C VAL A 350 -26.99 -21.48 0.87
N PRO A 351 -26.52 -22.33 1.80
CA PRO A 351 -25.08 -22.56 1.99
C PRO A 351 -24.40 -23.07 0.71
N VAL A 352 -23.25 -22.49 0.37
CA VAL A 352 -22.42 -22.85 -0.78
C VAL A 352 -21.08 -23.38 -0.30
N THR A 353 -20.70 -24.55 -0.79
CA THR A 353 -19.32 -25.04 -0.68
C THR A 353 -18.60 -24.66 -1.98
N PRO A 354 -17.66 -23.71 -1.99
CA PRO A 354 -16.92 -23.38 -3.20
C PRO A 354 -16.19 -24.62 -3.72
N GLN A 355 -16.30 -24.85 -5.03
CA GLN A 355 -15.46 -25.86 -5.67
C GLN A 355 -14.01 -25.35 -5.64
N SER A 356 -13.12 -26.18 -5.17
CA SER A 356 -11.67 -25.93 -5.05
C SER A 356 -10.99 -25.86 -6.41
#